data_8adb352087fef7645a335c4e97e81369
#
_entry.id   8adb352087fef7645a335c4e97e81369
#
_cell.length_a   1.000
_cell.length_b   1.000
_cell.length_c   1.000
_cell.angle_alpha   90.00
_cell.angle_beta   90.00
_cell.angle_gamma   90.00
#
_symmetry.space_group_name_H-M   'P 1'
#
loop_
_entity.id
_entity.type
_entity.pdbx_description
1 polymer ?
#
loop_
_entity_poly.entity_id
_entity_poly.type
_entity_poly.pdbx_seq_one_letter_code
_entity_poly.pdbx_strand_id
1 'polypeptide(L)'
;GSLHVAKPSRTNIVNPARLDNIQATNVCMQCHSEGRPTKNPINGTNWAWAVGFDVGKNLQDFWKLEEFKAGEQDFIYYANGNGHKNRMQGNDFVQSTMYTHGVACHSCHDVHGTPNNADLIRPANQVCLTCHGPNSPNGPRGNTVEEHTHHAASSAGNECVGCHMPKIAQQIADVNVRSHTFKFIPPSETELLKVPNGCNSCHTDKSTEWAKEELRKWPNVSPWRVAQ
;
A
#
# COMPACT_ATOMS: atom_id res chain seq x y z
N GLY A 1 -0.37 14.08 23.96
CA GLY A 1 -1.32 14.93 24.65
C GLY A 1 -0.62 15.92 25.58
N SER A 2 -1.34 16.92 26.09
CA SER A 2 -0.78 18.01 26.95
C SER A 2 -0.05 17.48 28.18
N LEU A 3 -0.55 16.44 28.82
CA LEU A 3 0.11 15.82 29.97
C LEU A 3 1.48 15.24 29.63
N HIS A 4 1.62 14.64 28.44
CA HIS A 4 2.91 14.10 28.00
C HIS A 4 3.91 15.22 27.69
N VAL A 5 3.45 16.30 27.06
CA VAL A 5 4.31 17.46 26.77
C VAL A 5 4.80 18.13 28.08
N ALA A 6 3.91 18.26 29.06
CA ALA A 6 4.27 18.86 30.35
C ALA A 6 5.21 17.97 31.19
N LYS A 7 5.00 16.66 31.19
CA LYS A 7 5.81 15.68 31.93
C LYS A 7 5.84 14.36 31.18
N PRO A 8 6.82 14.12 30.27
CA PRO A 8 6.93 12.91 29.50
C PRO A 8 6.94 11.66 30.36
N SER A 9 6.04 10.73 30.09
CA SER A 9 5.91 9.45 30.79
C SER A 9 5.29 8.39 29.88
N ARG A 10 5.65 7.13 30.10
CA ARG A 10 5.06 5.99 29.37
C ARG A 10 3.58 5.77 29.70
N THR A 11 3.10 6.36 30.78
CA THR A 11 1.71 6.20 31.27
C THR A 11 0.77 7.30 30.79
N ASN A 12 1.28 8.37 30.19
CA ASN A 12 0.49 9.50 29.72
C ASN A 12 0.56 9.74 28.20
N ILE A 13 1.01 8.73 27.46
CA ILE A 13 0.96 8.65 26.00
C ILE A 13 0.65 7.22 25.59
N VAL A 14 -0.16 7.07 24.53
CA VAL A 14 -0.35 5.80 23.85
C VAL A 14 0.68 5.71 22.73
N ASN A 15 1.55 4.70 22.78
CA ASN A 15 2.52 4.43 21.72
C ASN A 15 1.93 3.41 20.76
N PRO A 16 1.70 3.74 19.47
CA PRO A 16 1.13 2.82 18.48
C PRO A 16 1.89 1.48 18.35
N ALA A 17 3.21 1.48 18.54
CA ALA A 17 4.02 0.26 18.50
C ALA A 17 3.72 -0.76 19.62
N ARG A 18 2.87 -0.42 20.60
CA ARG A 18 2.42 -1.31 21.68
C ARG A 18 0.97 -1.74 21.54
N LEU A 19 0.30 -1.27 20.52
CA LEU A 19 -1.06 -1.65 20.16
C LEU A 19 -1.01 -2.89 19.25
N ASP A 20 -2.14 -3.55 19.10
CA ASP A 20 -2.28 -4.54 18.03
C ASP A 20 -2.17 -3.86 16.65
N ASN A 21 -1.99 -4.63 15.60
CA ASN A 21 -1.77 -4.11 14.25
C ASN A 21 -2.97 -3.30 13.73
N ILE A 22 -4.18 -3.63 14.13
CA ILE A 22 -5.41 -2.92 13.71
C ILE A 22 -5.41 -1.54 14.34
N GLN A 23 -5.29 -1.48 15.66
CA GLN A 23 -5.28 -0.21 16.39
C GLN A 23 -4.08 0.67 16.00
N ALA A 24 -2.91 0.07 15.80
CA ALA A 24 -1.72 0.79 15.33
C ALA A 24 -1.91 1.38 13.93
N THR A 25 -2.51 0.63 13.00
CA THR A 25 -2.82 1.06 11.65
C THR A 25 -3.89 2.16 11.65
N ASN A 26 -4.90 2.07 12.51
CA ASN A 26 -5.96 3.06 12.66
C ASN A 26 -5.43 4.48 12.94
N VAL A 27 -4.29 4.59 13.64
CA VAL A 27 -3.65 5.88 13.91
C VAL A 27 -3.24 6.60 12.62
N CYS A 28 -2.75 5.85 11.64
CA CYS A 28 -2.35 6.40 10.34
C CYS A 28 -3.57 6.60 9.43
N MET A 29 -4.51 5.67 9.46
CA MET A 29 -5.68 5.66 8.60
C MET A 29 -6.65 6.81 8.85
N GLN A 30 -6.65 7.43 10.02
CA GLN A 30 -7.45 8.64 10.26
C GLN A 30 -7.14 9.76 9.25
N CYS A 31 -5.93 9.77 8.66
CA CYS A 31 -5.49 10.74 7.65
C CYS A 31 -5.16 10.09 6.30
N HIS A 32 -4.66 8.84 6.31
CA HIS A 32 -4.21 8.12 5.12
C HIS A 32 -5.27 7.13 4.59
N SER A 33 -6.55 7.51 4.67
CA SER A 33 -7.64 6.74 4.06
C SER A 33 -8.74 7.66 3.52
N GLU A 34 -9.49 7.15 2.56
CA GLU A 34 -10.73 7.74 2.08
C GLU A 34 -11.92 7.05 2.75
N GLY A 35 -12.87 7.85 3.16
CA GLY A 35 -14.05 7.40 3.89
C GLY A 35 -14.97 8.56 4.24
N ARG A 36 -15.85 8.31 5.20
CA ARG A 36 -16.79 9.31 5.73
C ARG A 36 -17.00 9.12 7.23
N PRO A 37 -17.25 10.20 7.98
CA PRO A 37 -17.62 10.10 9.38
C PRO A 37 -18.86 9.22 9.58
N THR A 38 -18.85 8.38 10.61
CA THR A 38 -20.02 7.56 10.97
C THR A 38 -21.16 8.39 11.53
N LYS A 39 -20.83 9.57 12.11
CA LYS A 39 -21.80 10.56 12.57
C LYS A 39 -21.50 11.89 11.89
N ASN A 40 -22.50 12.45 11.19
CA ASN A 40 -22.40 13.73 10.51
C ASN A 40 -23.80 14.28 10.24
N PRO A 41 -24.16 15.54 10.55
CA PRO A 41 -23.31 16.53 11.21
C PRO A 41 -23.07 16.27 12.72
N ILE A 42 -22.00 16.86 13.26
CA ILE A 42 -21.75 16.93 14.70
C ILE A 42 -21.95 18.38 15.13
N ASN A 43 -22.87 18.62 16.06
CA ASN A 43 -23.24 19.97 16.52
C ASN A 43 -23.55 20.94 15.37
N GLY A 44 -24.25 20.45 14.33
CA GLY A 44 -24.62 21.24 13.16
C GLY A 44 -23.51 21.46 12.12
N THR A 45 -22.31 20.97 12.35
CA THR A 45 -21.17 21.11 11.43
C THR A 45 -20.90 19.78 10.72
N ASN A 46 -20.80 19.82 9.38
CA ASN A 46 -20.34 18.69 8.58
C ASN A 46 -18.81 18.59 8.61
N TRP A 47 -18.32 17.38 8.83
CA TRP A 47 -16.90 17.06 8.93
C TRP A 47 -16.48 16.08 7.82
N ALA A 48 -15.23 16.19 7.41
CA ALA A 48 -14.57 15.26 6.47
C ALA A 48 -13.47 14.43 7.18
N TRP A 49 -13.58 14.24 8.49
CA TRP A 49 -12.58 13.59 9.34
C TRP A 49 -13.24 12.71 10.39
N ALA A 50 -12.46 11.79 10.95
CA ALA A 50 -12.86 10.88 12.03
C ALA A 50 -12.97 11.65 13.39
N VAL A 51 -13.90 12.57 13.50
CA VAL A 51 -14.05 13.42 14.70
C VAL A 51 -14.36 12.57 15.92
N GLY A 52 -13.58 12.76 16.99
CA GLY A 52 -13.72 12.02 18.26
C GLY A 52 -12.88 10.75 18.34
N PHE A 53 -12.20 10.39 17.25
CA PHE A 53 -11.20 9.31 17.28
C PHE A 53 -10.00 9.72 18.13
N ASP A 54 -9.55 8.83 19.00
CA ASP A 54 -8.31 8.91 19.75
C ASP A 54 -7.51 7.62 19.59
N VAL A 55 -6.20 7.71 19.75
CA VAL A 55 -5.29 6.56 19.64
C VAL A 55 -5.68 5.46 20.65
N GLY A 56 -5.81 4.25 20.17
CA GLY A 56 -6.26 3.08 20.95
C GLY A 56 -7.77 2.81 20.88
N LYS A 57 -8.55 3.69 20.26
CA LYS A 57 -9.95 3.41 19.91
C LYS A 57 -10.01 2.66 18.56
N ASN A 58 -11.18 2.09 18.25
CA ASN A 58 -11.45 1.54 16.95
C ASN A 58 -11.86 2.66 15.97
N LEU A 59 -11.11 2.86 14.90
CA LEU A 59 -11.40 3.91 13.91
C LEU A 59 -12.78 3.72 13.24
N GLN A 60 -13.23 2.48 13.06
CA GLN A 60 -14.50 2.16 12.41
C GLN A 60 -15.72 2.72 13.18
N ASP A 61 -15.59 3.01 14.47
CA ASP A 61 -16.65 3.66 15.25
C ASP A 61 -16.84 5.13 14.87
N PHE A 62 -15.84 5.75 14.23
CA PHE A 62 -15.79 7.17 13.87
C PHE A 62 -15.72 7.42 12.36
N TRP A 63 -15.21 6.45 11.59
CA TRP A 63 -14.89 6.59 10.19
C TRP A 63 -15.21 5.33 9.41
N LYS A 64 -16.13 5.42 8.46
CA LYS A 64 -16.44 4.35 7.54
C LYS A 64 -15.60 4.51 6.28
N LEU A 65 -14.73 3.53 6.01
CA LEU A 65 -13.94 3.50 4.77
C LEU A 65 -14.84 3.42 3.55
N GLU A 66 -14.43 4.06 2.46
CA GLU A 66 -15.00 3.77 1.15
C GLU A 66 -14.63 2.34 0.73
N GLU A 67 -15.59 1.66 0.12
CA GLU A 67 -15.47 0.27 -0.31
C GLU A 67 -15.48 0.21 -1.84
N PHE A 68 -14.64 -0.63 -2.43
CA PHE A 68 -14.64 -0.84 -3.86
C PHE A 68 -15.72 -1.84 -4.29
N LYS A 69 -16.16 -1.70 -5.53
CA LYS A 69 -17.03 -2.67 -6.19
C LYS A 69 -16.25 -3.39 -7.27
N ALA A 70 -16.16 -4.70 -7.14
CA ALA A 70 -15.38 -5.52 -8.07
C ALA A 70 -15.87 -5.36 -9.52
N GLY A 71 -14.98 -5.06 -10.43
CA GLY A 71 -15.28 -4.85 -11.84
C GLY A 71 -15.77 -3.43 -12.20
N GLU A 72 -16.02 -2.56 -11.22
CA GLU A 72 -16.42 -1.18 -11.46
C GLU A 72 -15.27 -0.22 -11.14
N GLN A 73 -14.94 0.67 -12.06
CA GLN A 73 -14.03 1.77 -11.81
C GLN A 73 -14.82 3.04 -11.50
N ASP A 74 -14.41 3.74 -10.46
CA ASP A 74 -14.93 5.05 -10.10
C ASP A 74 -13.80 6.06 -9.85
N PHE A 75 -14.13 7.18 -9.24
CA PHE A 75 -13.13 8.20 -8.88
C PHE A 75 -12.19 7.75 -7.75
N ILE A 76 -12.61 6.81 -6.92
CA ILE A 76 -11.89 6.38 -5.72
C ILE A 76 -11.06 5.11 -5.99
N TYR A 77 -11.64 4.17 -6.74
CA TYR A 77 -11.06 2.86 -6.99
C TYR A 77 -10.94 2.50 -8.47
N TYR A 78 -9.88 1.78 -8.80
CA TYR A 78 -9.83 0.97 -10.01
C TYR A 78 -10.74 -0.25 -9.88
N ALA A 79 -11.14 -0.82 -11.02
CA ALA A 79 -12.02 -1.99 -11.08
C ALA A 79 -11.49 -3.24 -10.37
N ASN A 80 -10.18 -3.32 -10.10
CA ASN A 80 -9.52 -4.39 -9.35
C ASN A 80 -9.37 -4.11 -7.85
N GLY A 81 -9.91 -2.98 -7.35
CA GLY A 81 -9.87 -2.57 -5.96
C GLY A 81 -8.60 -1.84 -5.52
N ASN A 82 -7.65 -1.56 -6.42
CA ASN A 82 -6.55 -0.65 -6.09
C ASN A 82 -7.07 0.78 -5.99
N GLY A 83 -6.52 1.56 -5.06
CA GLY A 83 -6.85 2.96 -4.92
C GLY A 83 -6.50 3.76 -6.18
N HIS A 84 -7.48 4.50 -6.71
CA HIS A 84 -7.30 5.40 -7.85
C HIS A 84 -7.03 6.82 -7.39
N LYS A 85 -7.61 7.23 -6.27
CA LYS A 85 -7.44 8.54 -5.65
C LYS A 85 -6.24 8.57 -4.71
N ASN A 86 -5.78 9.75 -4.34
CA ASN A 86 -4.78 9.94 -3.29
C ASN A 86 -5.34 9.56 -1.90
N ARG A 87 -4.48 9.47 -0.87
CA ARG A 87 -4.83 9.09 0.51
C ARG A 87 -5.45 7.69 0.66
N MET A 88 -5.27 6.82 -0.32
CA MET A 88 -5.83 5.46 -0.32
C MET A 88 -4.92 4.43 0.35
N GLN A 89 -3.81 4.84 0.95
CA GLN A 89 -2.82 3.92 1.53
C GLN A 89 -3.46 2.95 2.54
N GLY A 90 -4.34 3.46 3.40
CA GLY A 90 -5.06 2.65 4.38
C GLY A 90 -6.09 1.73 3.74
N ASN A 91 -6.90 2.25 2.79
CA ASN A 91 -7.88 1.44 2.06
C ASN A 91 -7.23 0.30 1.27
N ASP A 92 -6.08 0.57 0.64
CA ASP A 92 -5.29 -0.44 -0.05
C ASP A 92 -4.71 -1.45 0.95
N PHE A 93 -4.10 -0.96 2.03
CA PHE A 93 -3.37 -1.79 2.98
C PHE A 93 -4.26 -2.81 3.68
N VAL A 94 -5.46 -2.43 4.10
CA VAL A 94 -6.39 -3.36 4.77
C VAL A 94 -6.86 -4.51 3.88
N GLN A 95 -6.70 -4.39 2.56
CA GLN A 95 -6.95 -5.46 1.59
C GLN A 95 -5.74 -6.41 1.44
N SER A 96 -4.58 -6.07 2.00
CA SER A 96 -3.36 -6.84 1.83
C SER A 96 -3.31 -8.06 2.75
N THR A 97 -2.67 -9.12 2.27
CA THR A 97 -2.37 -10.30 3.09
C THR A 97 -1.47 -9.95 4.29
N MET A 98 -0.59 -8.97 4.15
CA MET A 98 0.27 -8.52 5.25
C MET A 98 -0.53 -7.95 6.41
N TYR A 99 -1.57 -7.15 6.15
CA TYR A 99 -2.45 -6.64 7.20
C TYR A 99 -3.15 -7.78 7.97
N THR A 100 -3.64 -8.80 7.27
CA THR A 100 -4.29 -9.95 7.90
C THR A 100 -3.32 -10.83 8.69
N HIS A 101 -2.01 -10.71 8.44
CA HIS A 101 -0.94 -11.39 9.18
C HIS A 101 -0.27 -10.51 10.25
N GLY A 102 -0.92 -9.45 10.68
CA GLY A 102 -0.48 -8.66 11.83
C GLY A 102 0.56 -7.57 11.52
N VAL A 103 0.84 -7.28 10.24
CA VAL A 103 1.70 -6.15 9.85
C VAL A 103 0.95 -4.84 10.02
N ALA A 104 1.63 -3.79 10.46
CA ALA A 104 1.09 -2.44 10.60
C ALA A 104 1.95 -1.43 9.83
N CYS A 105 1.45 -0.21 9.65
CA CYS A 105 2.17 0.85 8.94
C CYS A 105 3.59 1.09 9.47
N HIS A 106 3.74 1.11 10.79
CA HIS A 106 5.04 1.31 11.46
C HIS A 106 6.01 0.12 11.33
N SER A 107 5.56 -1.01 10.79
CA SER A 107 6.47 -2.12 10.45
C SER A 107 7.40 -1.76 9.28
N CYS A 108 7.00 -0.78 8.47
CA CYS A 108 7.76 -0.31 7.31
C CYS A 108 8.17 1.16 7.42
N HIS A 109 7.41 1.99 8.14
CA HIS A 109 7.60 3.43 8.23
C HIS A 109 7.98 3.89 9.64
N ASP A 110 8.90 4.86 9.74
CA ASP A 110 9.18 5.59 10.97
C ASP A 110 8.70 7.04 10.83
N VAL A 111 7.65 7.38 11.54
CA VAL A 111 7.02 8.70 11.52
C VAL A 111 7.87 9.82 12.12
N HIS A 112 8.99 9.49 12.77
CA HIS A 112 9.94 10.46 13.29
C HIS A 112 10.95 10.94 12.25
N GLY A 113 10.87 10.39 11.04
CA GLY A 113 11.74 10.70 9.92
C GLY A 113 12.96 9.80 9.85
N THR A 114 13.31 9.42 8.63
CA THR A 114 14.52 8.67 8.29
C THR A 114 15.17 9.29 7.05
N PRO A 115 16.44 8.98 6.75
CA PRO A 115 17.06 9.42 5.49
C PRO A 115 16.52 8.66 4.27
N ASN A 116 15.67 7.65 4.48
CA ASN A 116 15.11 6.84 3.40
C ASN A 116 13.86 7.49 2.79
N ASN A 117 13.63 7.24 1.51
CA ASN A 117 12.44 7.73 0.84
C ASN A 117 11.15 7.26 1.55
N ALA A 118 10.17 8.15 1.67
CA ALA A 118 8.89 7.91 2.35
C ALA A 118 9.04 7.45 3.82
N ASP A 119 10.09 7.91 4.51
CA ASP A 119 10.38 7.58 5.90
C ASP A 119 10.42 6.08 6.20
N LEU A 120 10.90 5.28 5.24
CA LEU A 120 11.08 3.85 5.43
C LEU A 120 12.17 3.58 6.49
N ILE A 121 11.92 2.63 7.39
CA ILE A 121 12.90 2.20 8.43
C ILE A 121 14.20 1.65 7.85
N ARG A 122 14.20 1.24 6.58
CA ARG A 122 15.35 0.77 5.78
C ARG A 122 15.14 1.17 4.32
N PRO A 123 16.20 1.16 3.47
CA PRO A 123 16.01 1.31 2.01
C PRO A 123 15.03 0.29 1.43
N ALA A 124 14.30 0.67 0.38
CA ALA A 124 13.10 0.00 -0.11
C ALA A 124 13.16 -1.55 -0.17
N ASN A 125 14.11 -2.12 -0.91
CA ASN A 125 14.23 -3.59 -0.97
C ASN A 125 14.58 -4.22 0.37
N GLN A 126 15.40 -3.58 1.20
CA GLN A 126 15.79 -4.09 2.50
C GLN A 126 14.61 -4.19 3.48
N VAL A 127 13.65 -3.26 3.41
CA VAL A 127 12.40 -3.36 4.20
C VAL A 127 11.65 -4.63 3.82
N CYS A 128 11.47 -4.88 2.54
CA CYS A 128 10.75 -6.06 2.04
C CYS A 128 11.48 -7.36 2.41
N LEU A 129 12.79 -7.40 2.17
CA LEU A 129 13.64 -8.58 2.39
C LEU A 129 13.81 -8.94 3.87
N THR A 130 13.46 -8.08 4.81
CA THR A 130 13.42 -8.42 6.23
C THR A 130 12.46 -9.59 6.52
N CYS A 131 11.35 -9.67 5.79
CA CYS A 131 10.36 -10.74 5.92
C CYS A 131 10.25 -11.61 4.67
N HIS A 132 10.56 -11.06 3.48
CA HIS A 132 10.49 -11.73 2.19
C HIS A 132 11.89 -12.10 1.63
N GLY A 133 12.86 -12.39 2.50
CA GLY A 133 14.19 -12.81 2.07
C GLY A 133 14.20 -14.15 1.34
N PRO A 134 15.28 -14.51 0.64
CA PRO A 134 15.39 -15.73 -0.18
C PRO A 134 15.08 -17.03 0.58
N ASN A 135 15.36 -17.05 1.88
CA ASN A 135 15.11 -18.22 2.75
C ASN A 135 13.72 -18.18 3.44
N SER A 136 12.90 -17.19 3.13
CA SER A 136 11.55 -17.09 3.66
C SER A 136 10.58 -17.89 2.79
N PRO A 137 9.57 -18.57 3.38
CA PRO A 137 8.50 -19.20 2.60
C PRO A 137 7.71 -18.20 1.75
N ASN A 138 7.78 -16.90 2.09
CA ASN A 138 7.18 -15.80 1.35
C ASN A 138 8.24 -14.98 0.56
N GLY A 139 9.44 -15.54 0.36
CA GLY A 139 10.50 -14.91 -0.41
C GLY A 139 10.22 -14.82 -1.90
N PRO A 140 11.06 -14.08 -2.64
CA PRO A 140 10.94 -14.01 -4.09
C PRO A 140 11.08 -15.40 -4.70
N ARG A 141 10.34 -15.66 -5.77
CA ARG A 141 10.48 -16.89 -6.55
C ARG A 141 11.78 -16.80 -7.36
N GLY A 142 12.75 -17.62 -7.04
CA GLY A 142 14.12 -17.56 -7.49
C GLY A 142 15.07 -17.51 -6.30
N ASN A 143 16.37 -17.65 -6.54
CA ASN A 143 17.36 -17.62 -5.47
C ASN A 143 17.79 -16.20 -5.11
N THR A 144 17.65 -15.27 -6.05
CA THR A 144 18.02 -13.86 -5.88
C THR A 144 16.88 -12.93 -6.33
N VAL A 145 16.98 -11.65 -6.00
CA VAL A 145 16.05 -10.63 -6.47
C VAL A 145 16.12 -10.48 -7.98
N GLU A 146 17.31 -10.53 -8.55
CA GLU A 146 17.57 -10.45 -9.99
C GLU A 146 16.91 -11.60 -10.77
N GLU A 147 17.02 -12.82 -10.25
CA GLU A 147 16.34 -13.99 -10.84
C GLU A 147 14.81 -13.85 -10.76
N HIS A 148 14.29 -13.24 -9.70
CA HIS A 148 12.86 -12.99 -9.56
C HIS A 148 12.35 -11.90 -10.49
N THR A 149 13.09 -10.80 -10.58
CA THR A 149 12.66 -9.60 -11.32
C THR A 149 13.04 -9.62 -12.80
N HIS A 150 14.01 -10.47 -13.18
CA HIS A 150 14.65 -10.47 -14.50
C HIS A 150 15.28 -9.12 -14.88
N HIS A 151 15.73 -8.36 -13.88
CA HIS A 151 16.40 -7.07 -14.05
C HIS A 151 17.74 -7.07 -13.31
N ALA A 152 18.71 -6.32 -13.84
CA ALA A 152 20.01 -6.18 -13.19
C ALA A 152 19.89 -5.49 -11.81
N ALA A 153 20.75 -5.85 -10.86
CA ALA A 153 20.74 -5.34 -9.48
C ALA A 153 20.73 -3.81 -9.37
N SER A 154 21.38 -3.12 -10.31
CA SER A 154 21.42 -1.65 -10.35
C SER A 154 20.24 -1.00 -11.09
N SER A 155 19.33 -1.80 -11.62
CA SER A 155 18.17 -1.32 -12.37
C SER A 155 17.02 -0.95 -11.44
N ALA A 156 16.26 0.10 -11.77
CA ALA A 156 15.00 0.42 -11.11
C ALA A 156 13.96 -0.72 -11.21
N GLY A 157 14.06 -1.57 -12.23
CA GLY A 157 13.24 -2.78 -12.39
C GLY A 157 13.55 -3.86 -11.36
N ASN A 158 14.67 -3.77 -10.64
CA ASN A 158 15.03 -4.67 -9.54
C ASN A 158 14.46 -4.21 -8.18
N GLU A 159 13.70 -3.12 -8.14
CA GLU A 159 13.03 -2.67 -6.93
C GLU A 159 11.69 -3.37 -6.74
N CYS A 160 11.50 -4.04 -5.58
CA CYS A 160 10.25 -4.72 -5.22
C CYS A 160 9.03 -3.83 -5.41
N VAL A 161 9.15 -2.56 -5.00
CA VAL A 161 8.08 -1.56 -5.07
C VAL A 161 7.69 -1.18 -6.50
N GLY A 162 8.57 -1.38 -7.49
CA GLY A 162 8.28 -1.12 -8.90
C GLY A 162 7.12 -1.97 -9.43
N CYS A 163 7.05 -3.23 -8.99
CA CYS A 163 6.05 -4.20 -9.43
C CYS A 163 4.93 -4.42 -8.39
N HIS A 164 5.27 -4.49 -7.09
CA HIS A 164 4.32 -4.79 -6.02
C HIS A 164 3.64 -3.56 -5.41
N MET A 165 4.16 -2.38 -5.67
CA MET A 165 3.59 -1.10 -5.25
C MET A 165 3.67 -0.08 -6.41
N PRO A 166 3.05 -0.37 -7.57
CA PRO A 166 3.15 0.53 -8.71
C PRO A 166 2.57 1.90 -8.38
N LYS A 167 3.13 2.95 -9.00
CA LYS A 167 2.67 4.33 -8.85
C LYS A 167 1.46 4.58 -9.74
N ILE A 168 0.29 4.15 -9.30
CA ILE A 168 -0.95 4.17 -10.09
C ILE A 168 -2.03 5.09 -9.53
N ALA A 169 -1.94 5.51 -8.27
CA ALA A 169 -2.92 6.42 -7.72
C ALA A 169 -2.72 7.83 -8.29
N GLN A 170 -3.82 8.46 -8.70
CA GLN A 170 -3.82 9.84 -9.20
C GLN A 170 -3.58 10.83 -8.07
N GLN A 171 -2.97 11.95 -8.42
CA GLN A 171 -2.61 12.96 -7.45
C GLN A 171 -3.00 14.38 -7.81
N ILE A 172 -2.92 15.18 -6.77
CA ILE A 172 -2.81 16.63 -6.88
C ILE A 172 -1.37 16.92 -7.33
N ALA A 173 -1.20 17.54 -8.51
CA ALA A 173 0.08 17.76 -9.18
C ALA A 173 0.76 16.46 -9.71
N ASP A 174 1.95 16.54 -10.23
CA ASP A 174 2.66 15.50 -10.97
C ASP A 174 3.29 14.38 -10.11
N VAL A 175 2.76 14.11 -8.93
CA VAL A 175 3.30 13.10 -8.02
C VAL A 175 2.36 11.89 -7.94
N ASN A 176 2.73 10.75 -8.49
CA ASN A 176 1.96 9.50 -8.38
C ASN A 176 2.27 8.77 -7.07
N VAL A 177 1.25 8.35 -6.33
CA VAL A 177 1.36 7.57 -5.10
C VAL A 177 1.42 6.08 -5.43
N ARG A 178 2.17 5.35 -4.63
CA ARG A 178 2.23 3.90 -4.72
C ARG A 178 0.98 3.26 -4.14
N SER A 179 0.45 2.25 -4.83
CA SER A 179 -0.55 1.35 -4.26
C SER A 179 0.03 0.60 -3.06
N HIS A 180 -0.77 0.45 -2.00
CA HIS A 180 -0.44 -0.31 -0.79
C HIS A 180 -1.20 -1.64 -0.69
N THR A 181 -1.80 -2.10 -1.80
CA THR A 181 -2.39 -3.46 -1.86
C THR A 181 -1.32 -4.54 -1.92
N PHE A 182 -0.09 -4.20 -2.30
CA PHE A 182 1.05 -5.09 -2.55
C PHE A 182 0.76 -6.18 -3.60
N LYS A 183 -0.27 -5.99 -4.38
CA LYS A 183 -0.63 -6.90 -5.46
C LYS A 183 0.27 -6.65 -6.67
N PHE A 184 0.77 -7.72 -7.27
CA PHE A 184 1.29 -7.65 -8.63
C PHE A 184 0.11 -7.54 -9.58
N ILE A 185 0.05 -6.48 -10.38
CA ILE A 185 -0.98 -6.27 -11.39
C ILE A 185 -0.45 -6.85 -12.71
N PRO A 186 -0.94 -8.01 -13.18
CA PRO A 186 -0.48 -8.59 -14.43
C PRO A 186 -0.95 -7.76 -15.63
N PRO A 187 -0.18 -7.73 -16.73
CA PRO A 187 -0.57 -7.01 -17.94
C PRO A 187 -1.94 -7.43 -18.52
N SER A 188 -2.34 -8.69 -18.35
CA SER A 188 -3.67 -9.18 -18.73
C SER A 188 -4.81 -8.45 -17.98
N GLU A 189 -4.58 -8.11 -16.72
CA GLU A 189 -5.55 -7.33 -15.93
C GLU A 189 -5.65 -5.89 -16.44
N THR A 190 -4.54 -5.31 -16.92
CA THR A 190 -4.54 -4.01 -17.59
C THR A 190 -5.41 -4.01 -18.84
N GLU A 191 -5.35 -5.05 -19.64
CA GLU A 191 -6.21 -5.18 -20.82
C GLU A 191 -7.68 -5.27 -20.46
N LEU A 192 -8.00 -6.08 -19.47
CA LEU A 192 -9.38 -6.35 -19.05
C LEU A 192 -10.00 -5.16 -18.31
N LEU A 193 -9.29 -4.60 -17.32
CA LEU A 193 -9.83 -3.65 -16.33
C LEU A 193 -9.24 -2.25 -16.45
N LYS A 194 -8.34 -2.02 -17.41
CA LYS A 194 -7.66 -0.72 -17.64
C LYS A 194 -6.88 -0.19 -16.44
N VAL A 195 -6.47 -1.06 -15.54
CA VAL A 195 -5.60 -0.72 -14.41
C VAL A 195 -4.15 -0.68 -14.88
N PRO A 196 -3.37 0.36 -14.59
CA PRO A 196 -1.96 0.40 -14.97
C PRO A 196 -1.16 -0.73 -14.31
N ASN A 197 -0.23 -1.35 -15.04
CA ASN A 197 0.69 -2.35 -14.51
C ASN A 197 2.11 -1.79 -14.34
N GLY A 198 2.93 -2.48 -13.54
CA GLY A 198 4.30 -2.06 -13.24
C GLY A 198 5.24 -2.08 -14.45
N CYS A 199 5.03 -3.01 -15.41
CA CYS A 199 5.88 -3.12 -16.59
C CYS A 199 5.81 -1.85 -17.46
N ASN A 200 4.60 -1.48 -17.86
CA ASN A 200 4.38 -0.32 -18.73
C ASN A 200 4.59 1.03 -18.02
N SER A 201 4.72 1.04 -16.69
CA SER A 201 5.12 2.25 -15.96
C SER A 201 6.58 2.67 -16.23
N CYS A 202 7.44 1.72 -16.60
CA CYS A 202 8.84 1.95 -16.98
C CYS A 202 9.08 1.76 -18.48
N HIS A 203 8.49 0.70 -19.07
CA HIS A 203 8.56 0.39 -20.51
C HIS A 203 7.44 1.12 -21.27
N THR A 204 7.47 2.45 -21.24
CA THR A 204 6.40 3.31 -21.78
C THR A 204 6.29 3.28 -23.30
N ASP A 205 7.34 2.83 -23.98
CA ASP A 205 7.40 2.61 -25.43
C ASP A 205 6.85 1.25 -25.88
N LYS A 206 6.52 0.38 -24.93
CA LYS A 206 6.03 -0.98 -25.19
C LYS A 206 4.53 -1.10 -24.96
N SER A 207 3.91 -2.01 -25.72
CA SER A 207 2.50 -2.34 -25.54
C SER A 207 2.26 -3.25 -24.32
N THR A 208 1.02 -3.32 -23.86
CA THR A 208 0.61 -4.29 -22.84
C THR A 208 0.77 -5.73 -23.32
N GLU A 209 0.52 -5.99 -24.61
CA GLU A 209 0.76 -7.32 -25.22
C GLU A 209 2.23 -7.73 -25.15
N TRP A 210 3.16 -6.81 -25.44
CA TRP A 210 4.59 -7.05 -25.24
C TRP A 210 4.87 -7.46 -23.78
N ALA A 211 4.31 -6.76 -22.81
CA ALA A 211 4.52 -7.06 -21.39
C ALA A 211 3.96 -8.45 -21.00
N LYS A 212 2.82 -8.87 -21.60
CA LYS A 212 2.28 -10.23 -21.43
C LYS A 212 3.22 -11.29 -21.99
N GLU A 213 3.74 -11.07 -23.19
CA GLU A 213 4.66 -12.00 -23.85
C GLU A 213 5.98 -12.13 -23.07
N GLU A 214 6.54 -11.02 -22.58
CA GLU A 214 7.74 -11.06 -21.73
C GLU A 214 7.46 -11.82 -20.43
N LEU A 215 6.35 -11.55 -19.76
CA LEU A 215 5.98 -12.25 -18.53
C LEU A 215 5.79 -13.77 -18.73
N ARG A 216 5.30 -14.22 -19.90
CA ARG A 216 5.18 -15.65 -20.25
C ARG A 216 6.53 -16.37 -20.32
N LYS A 217 7.60 -15.65 -20.60
CA LYS A 217 8.97 -16.21 -20.67
C LYS A 217 9.57 -16.48 -19.29
N TRP A 218 8.99 -15.92 -18.23
CA TRP A 218 9.50 -16.06 -16.88
C TRP A 218 9.18 -17.44 -16.31
N PRO A 219 10.17 -18.24 -15.88
CA PRO A 219 9.98 -19.66 -15.57
C PRO A 219 9.08 -19.92 -14.36
N ASN A 220 8.97 -18.98 -13.45
CA ASN A 220 8.27 -19.14 -12.18
C ASN A 220 6.95 -18.35 -12.07
N VAL A 221 6.41 -17.89 -13.20
CA VAL A 221 5.13 -17.17 -13.23
C VAL A 221 3.96 -18.15 -13.11
N SER A 222 3.02 -17.84 -12.22
CA SER A 222 1.80 -18.63 -12.10
C SER A 222 0.97 -18.54 -13.38
N PRO A 223 0.48 -19.67 -13.92
CA PRO A 223 -0.25 -19.67 -15.20
C PRO A 223 -1.43 -18.69 -15.26
N TRP A 224 -2.16 -18.51 -14.18
CA TRP A 224 -3.29 -17.56 -14.11
C TRP A 224 -2.88 -16.10 -14.28
N ARG A 225 -1.61 -15.75 -14.06
CA ARG A 225 -1.11 -14.37 -14.27
C ARG A 225 -0.84 -14.04 -15.72
N VAL A 226 -0.72 -15.05 -16.55
CA VAL A 226 -0.50 -14.96 -18.01
C VAL A 226 -1.67 -15.51 -18.80
N ALA A 227 -2.71 -16.02 -18.14
CA ALA A 227 -3.95 -16.41 -18.78
C ALA A 227 -4.66 -15.18 -19.39
N GLN A 228 -5.39 -15.44 -20.46
CA GLN A 228 -6.17 -14.43 -21.18
C GLN A 228 -7.41 -14.04 -20.41
#